data_b7aa10e69691bb332af25ff33522d27b
#
_entry.id   b7aa10e69691bb332af25ff33522d27b
#
_cell.length_a   1.000
_cell.length_b   1.000
_cell.length_c   1.000
_cell.angle_alpha   90.00
_cell.angle_beta   90.00
_cell.angle_gamma   90.00
#
_symmetry.space_group_name_H-M   'P 1'
#
loop_
_entity.id
_entity.type
_entity.pdbx_description
1 polymer ?
#
loop_
_entity_poly.entity_id
_entity_poly.type
_entity_poly.pdbx_seq_one_letter_code
_entity_poly.pdbx_strand_id
1 'polypeptide(L)'
;MLALVFSVASDVSGEYHSKEYPTFDSWKAACEKLPSNRALLGQAPQAKLQTALPKFDPVAEALLAAFNLFTTGTMNKAENWVGGKPKDAEFFNAQRAYFLRPPIPFQPFAQKLSVPNGSEVIFHGDFHGDIHSFVAMLDSLNQSGKMDGFRLAKPNTYMVFLGDYTDRGNYGIEVLYTMLRLKLANPEQVFMARGNHEDIQMIASYGFLAECQKKYDTQFSPGLIARLYDFFPVVIYAGSGSDYIQCNHGGMEPGYLPGNLLESRSPIAFQLLGEMRGGDFLKKHPGLMRVADPTKKPFLTQNIRNYMPTSPMQPVINGFMWNDFTVFAEEPGVGYKPGRGFVYGKTGTRIVLDASAGAKAKVRGVFRAHQHSSAVNPMMRRLLAGKGVFRHWHEHDSLAKANASSAVLHAQCKLEQSADRKLKDGFVWTFNVAPDSYYGAGNTYKFDTYGVLKTADTFADWNLRVVNQIVPVLNSLAPGR
;
A
#
# COMPACT_ATOMS: atom_id res chain seq x y z
N MET A 1 -25.44 -13.47 -19.68
CA MET A 1 -25.13 -14.28 -18.49
C MET A 1 -24.28 -15.46 -18.97
N LEU A 2 -22.97 -15.24 -19.17
CA LEU A 2 -22.05 -16.31 -19.58
C LEU A 2 -21.52 -16.97 -18.30
N ALA A 3 -21.96 -18.19 -18.06
CA ALA A 3 -21.31 -19.06 -17.09
C ALA A 3 -20.02 -19.57 -17.73
N LEU A 4 -18.92 -18.85 -17.52
CA LEU A 4 -17.58 -19.34 -17.82
C LEU A 4 -17.20 -20.37 -16.75
N VAL A 5 -17.47 -21.64 -17.02
CA VAL A 5 -16.89 -22.75 -16.29
C VAL A 5 -15.47 -22.91 -16.81
N PHE A 6 -14.52 -22.20 -16.19
CA PHE A 6 -13.09 -22.47 -16.44
C PHE A 6 -12.65 -23.65 -15.58
N SER A 7 -12.34 -24.77 -16.17
CA SER A 7 -11.48 -25.76 -15.55
C SER A 7 -10.05 -25.20 -15.61
N VAL A 8 -9.62 -24.57 -14.54
CA VAL A 8 -8.21 -24.27 -14.35
C VAL A 8 -7.52 -25.61 -14.11
N ALA A 9 -6.78 -26.09 -15.11
CA ALA A 9 -5.86 -27.19 -14.92
C ALA A 9 -4.76 -26.70 -13.96
N SER A 10 -4.96 -26.89 -12.66
CA SER A 10 -3.89 -26.76 -11.68
C SER A 10 -2.98 -27.98 -11.87
N ASP A 11 -1.76 -27.75 -12.28
CA ASP A 11 -0.70 -28.71 -12.11
C ASP A 11 -0.62 -29.10 -10.62
N VAL A 12 -0.22 -30.32 -10.33
CA VAL A 12 -0.17 -30.89 -8.98
C VAL A 12 0.74 -30.06 -8.01
N SER A 13 1.53 -29.11 -8.55
CA SER A 13 2.34 -28.14 -7.80
C SER A 13 1.60 -26.89 -7.32
N GLY A 14 0.37 -26.63 -7.79
CA GLY A 14 -0.42 -25.44 -7.43
C GLY A 14 0.15 -24.10 -7.89
N GLU A 15 1.18 -24.11 -8.74
CA GLU A 15 1.86 -22.90 -9.20
C GLU A 15 1.13 -22.30 -10.42
N TYR A 16 0.88 -20.97 -10.37
CA TYR A 16 0.33 -20.23 -11.50
C TYR A 16 1.44 -19.95 -12.54
N HIS A 17 1.26 -20.46 -13.74
CA HIS A 17 2.13 -20.20 -14.89
C HIS A 17 1.35 -19.43 -15.98
N SER A 18 1.86 -18.24 -16.31
CA SER A 18 1.34 -17.49 -17.44
C SER A 18 1.78 -18.15 -18.75
N LYS A 19 0.82 -18.45 -19.62
CA LYS A 19 1.09 -18.97 -20.97
C LYS A 19 1.67 -17.90 -21.89
N GLU A 20 1.22 -16.66 -21.74
CA GLU A 20 1.61 -15.54 -22.59
C GLU A 20 3.00 -14.99 -22.22
N TYR A 21 3.27 -14.89 -20.93
CA TYR A 21 4.56 -14.43 -20.39
C TYR A 21 5.11 -15.43 -19.36
N PRO A 22 5.73 -16.51 -19.80
CA PRO A 22 6.18 -17.57 -18.90
C PRO A 22 7.28 -17.13 -17.93
N THR A 23 8.12 -16.16 -18.33
CA THR A 23 9.23 -15.64 -17.51
C THR A 23 9.05 -14.17 -17.14
N PHE A 24 9.78 -13.71 -16.13
CA PHE A 24 9.86 -12.28 -15.80
C PHE A 24 10.45 -11.46 -16.95
N ASP A 25 11.50 -11.96 -17.60
CA ASP A 25 12.14 -11.24 -18.71
C ASP A 25 11.20 -11.03 -19.89
N SER A 26 10.37 -12.03 -20.24
CA SER A 26 9.37 -11.90 -21.30
C SER A 26 8.32 -10.84 -20.93
N TRP A 27 7.89 -10.79 -19.67
CA TRP A 27 6.97 -9.80 -19.16
C TRP A 27 7.57 -8.40 -19.12
N LYS A 28 8.77 -8.26 -18.57
CA LYS A 28 9.53 -7.01 -18.54
C LYS A 28 9.68 -6.42 -19.95
N ALA A 29 10.14 -7.24 -20.91
CA ALA A 29 10.31 -6.81 -22.30
C ALA A 29 9.02 -6.35 -22.97
N ALA A 30 7.86 -6.90 -22.58
CA ALA A 30 6.55 -6.45 -23.05
C ALA A 30 6.18 -5.10 -22.45
N CYS A 31 6.40 -4.91 -21.13
CA CYS A 31 6.13 -3.65 -20.44
C CYS A 31 7.04 -2.50 -20.91
N GLU A 32 8.32 -2.78 -21.15
CA GLU A 32 9.30 -1.75 -21.62
C GLU A 32 8.99 -1.22 -23.02
N LYS A 33 8.18 -1.92 -23.82
CA LYS A 33 7.72 -1.42 -25.15
C LYS A 33 6.56 -0.43 -25.03
N LEU A 34 5.92 -0.33 -23.88
CA LEU A 34 4.83 0.62 -23.66
C LEU A 34 5.41 2.05 -23.58
N PRO A 35 4.72 3.06 -24.14
CA PRO A 35 5.12 4.44 -23.94
C PRO A 35 4.95 4.82 -22.46
N SER A 36 5.85 5.65 -21.92
CA SER A 36 5.67 6.14 -20.55
C SER A 36 4.37 6.96 -20.42
N ASN A 37 3.74 6.90 -19.25
CA ASN A 37 2.58 7.76 -18.96
C ASN A 37 2.93 9.24 -19.19
N ARG A 38 4.16 9.63 -18.86
CA ARG A 38 4.67 11.00 -19.10
C ARG A 38 4.69 11.37 -20.57
N ALA A 39 5.05 10.46 -21.46
CA ALA A 39 5.04 10.70 -22.90
C ALA A 39 3.62 10.87 -23.46
N LEU A 40 2.62 10.32 -22.79
CA LEU A 40 1.21 10.42 -23.17
C LEU A 40 0.52 11.69 -22.64
N LEU A 41 1.13 12.40 -21.70
CA LEU A 41 0.57 13.64 -21.16
C LEU A 41 0.48 14.71 -22.25
N GLY A 42 -0.70 15.37 -22.31
CA GLY A 42 -0.95 16.42 -23.29
C GLY A 42 -1.23 15.93 -24.70
N GLN A 43 -1.18 14.63 -24.98
CA GLN A 43 -1.66 14.07 -26.23
C GLN A 43 -3.20 14.02 -26.26
N ALA A 44 -3.75 14.06 -27.47
CA ALA A 44 -5.19 13.86 -27.65
C ALA A 44 -5.63 12.51 -27.06
N PRO A 45 -6.80 12.42 -26.40
CA PRO A 45 -7.30 11.19 -25.85
C PRO A 45 -7.34 10.08 -26.91
N GLN A 46 -6.61 8.99 -26.69
CA GLN A 46 -6.60 7.85 -27.60
C GLN A 46 -7.91 7.04 -27.41
N ALA A 47 -8.53 6.66 -28.52
CA ALA A 47 -9.71 5.80 -28.50
C ALA A 47 -9.38 4.40 -27.94
N LYS A 48 -8.14 3.92 -28.18
CA LYS A 48 -7.63 2.64 -27.67
C LYS A 48 -6.25 2.87 -27.02
N LEU A 49 -6.07 2.35 -25.82
CA LEU A 49 -4.78 2.42 -25.11
C LEU A 49 -3.89 1.23 -25.51
N GLN A 50 -2.59 1.47 -25.57
CA GLN A 50 -1.61 0.38 -25.68
C GLN A 50 -1.59 -0.45 -24.39
N THR A 51 -1.34 -1.73 -24.52
CA THR A 51 -1.29 -2.67 -23.41
C THR A 51 -0.31 -3.81 -23.73
N ALA A 52 0.37 -4.28 -22.70
CA ALA A 52 1.14 -5.52 -22.76
C ALA A 52 0.23 -6.77 -22.74
N LEU A 53 -1.05 -6.60 -22.35
CA LEU A 53 -2.03 -7.67 -22.25
C LEU A 53 -3.16 -7.44 -23.28
N PRO A 54 -3.05 -7.93 -24.53
CA PRO A 54 -4.03 -7.66 -25.58
C PRO A 54 -5.43 -8.24 -25.30
N LYS A 55 -5.51 -9.23 -24.40
CA LYS A 55 -6.75 -9.85 -23.94
C LYS A 55 -6.84 -9.76 -22.41
N PHE A 56 -8.07 -9.77 -21.89
CA PHE A 56 -8.29 -9.78 -20.43
C PHE A 56 -8.11 -11.19 -19.83
N ASP A 57 -8.14 -12.24 -20.63
CA ASP A 57 -8.07 -13.64 -20.15
C ASP A 57 -6.88 -13.92 -19.22
N PRO A 58 -5.63 -13.52 -19.51
CA PRO A 58 -4.51 -13.73 -18.57
C PRO A 58 -4.71 -13.06 -17.22
N VAL A 59 -5.37 -11.89 -17.19
CA VAL A 59 -5.70 -11.18 -15.95
C VAL A 59 -6.80 -11.93 -15.21
N ALA A 60 -7.85 -12.38 -15.90
CA ALA A 60 -8.92 -13.16 -15.30
C ALA A 60 -8.41 -14.47 -14.70
N GLU A 61 -7.52 -15.18 -15.39
CA GLU A 61 -6.86 -16.39 -14.87
C GLU A 61 -6.05 -16.09 -13.60
N ALA A 62 -5.26 -15.02 -13.58
CA ALA A 62 -4.49 -14.62 -12.41
C ALA A 62 -5.39 -14.20 -11.23
N LEU A 63 -6.50 -13.49 -11.50
CA LEU A 63 -7.50 -13.15 -10.50
C LEU A 63 -8.15 -14.39 -9.87
N LEU A 64 -8.56 -15.35 -10.70
CA LEU A 64 -9.18 -16.60 -10.23
C LEU A 64 -8.19 -17.45 -9.41
N ALA A 65 -6.91 -17.52 -9.84
CA ALA A 65 -5.86 -18.18 -9.07
C ALA A 65 -5.62 -17.50 -7.72
N ALA A 66 -5.63 -16.15 -7.67
CA ALA A 66 -5.52 -15.41 -6.43
C ALA A 66 -6.72 -15.63 -5.50
N PHE A 67 -7.95 -15.64 -6.04
CA PHE A 67 -9.13 -16.00 -5.23
C PHE A 67 -9.03 -17.39 -4.65
N ASN A 68 -8.59 -18.36 -5.42
CA ASN A 68 -8.35 -19.70 -4.92
C ASN A 68 -7.33 -19.68 -3.78
N LEU A 69 -6.20 -18.98 -3.96
CA LEU A 69 -5.18 -18.83 -2.90
C LEU A 69 -5.78 -18.21 -1.61
N PHE A 70 -6.57 -17.14 -1.72
CA PHE A 70 -7.17 -16.49 -0.54
C PHE A 70 -8.25 -17.35 0.12
N THR A 71 -9.05 -18.05 -0.67
CA THR A 71 -10.20 -18.81 -0.18
C THR A 71 -9.87 -20.24 0.26
N THR A 72 -8.68 -20.75 -0.03
CA THR A 72 -8.26 -22.10 0.37
C THR A 72 -6.94 -22.11 1.18
N GLY A 73 -6.15 -21.02 1.11
CA GLY A 73 -4.83 -20.92 1.74
C GLY A 73 -4.87 -20.46 3.20
N THR A 74 -3.78 -19.85 3.64
CA THR A 74 -3.54 -19.39 5.02
C THR A 74 -4.64 -18.48 5.57
N MET A 75 -5.25 -17.65 4.73
CA MET A 75 -6.35 -16.76 5.13
C MET A 75 -7.62 -17.52 5.49
N ASN A 76 -7.90 -18.67 4.90
CA ASN A 76 -9.11 -19.43 5.19
C ASN A 76 -9.00 -20.36 6.41
N LYS A 77 -7.83 -20.45 7.04
CA LYS A 77 -7.63 -21.27 8.24
C LYS A 77 -8.16 -20.54 9.48
N ALA A 78 -9.07 -21.20 10.21
CA ALA A 78 -9.74 -20.60 11.38
C ALA A 78 -8.76 -20.22 12.50
N GLU A 79 -7.70 -21.01 12.69
CA GLU A 79 -6.64 -20.77 13.69
C GLU A 79 -5.83 -19.49 13.45
N ASN A 80 -5.88 -18.94 12.24
CA ASN A 80 -5.21 -17.70 11.89
C ASN A 80 -6.09 -16.45 12.15
N TRP A 81 -7.35 -16.62 12.58
CA TRP A 81 -8.25 -15.51 12.87
C TRP A 81 -8.44 -15.30 14.37
N VAL A 82 -8.04 -14.12 14.85
CA VAL A 82 -8.25 -13.67 16.23
C VAL A 82 -9.66 -13.09 16.34
N GLY A 83 -10.43 -13.55 17.35
CA GLY A 83 -11.83 -13.15 17.54
C GLY A 83 -12.84 -13.98 16.72
N GLY A 84 -12.35 -14.81 15.80
CA GLY A 84 -13.15 -15.70 14.97
C GLY A 84 -13.03 -15.42 13.47
N LYS A 85 -13.04 -16.49 12.70
CA LYS A 85 -13.02 -16.44 11.24
C LYS A 85 -14.33 -15.86 10.70
N PRO A 86 -14.28 -14.95 9.69
CA PRO A 86 -15.48 -14.51 8.99
C PRO A 86 -16.25 -15.66 8.35
N LYS A 87 -17.56 -15.49 8.15
CA LYS A 87 -18.42 -16.52 7.54
C LYS A 87 -18.02 -16.79 6.09
N ASP A 88 -17.85 -18.05 5.73
CA ASP A 88 -17.41 -18.48 4.39
C ASP A 88 -18.31 -17.95 3.27
N ALA A 89 -19.64 -18.02 3.46
CA ALA A 89 -20.59 -17.54 2.44
C ALA A 89 -20.48 -16.05 2.14
N GLU A 90 -19.98 -15.27 3.08
CA GLU A 90 -19.88 -13.81 2.95
C GLU A 90 -18.47 -13.35 2.57
N PHE A 91 -17.47 -13.78 3.34
CA PHE A 91 -16.10 -13.30 3.17
C PHE A 91 -15.31 -14.11 2.12
N PHE A 92 -15.41 -15.42 2.14
CA PHE A 92 -14.62 -16.31 1.29
C PHE A 92 -15.31 -16.73 -0.03
N ASN A 93 -16.48 -16.17 -0.34
CA ASN A 93 -17.13 -16.41 -1.62
C ASN A 93 -16.40 -15.61 -2.74
N ALA A 94 -15.60 -16.31 -3.55
CA ALA A 94 -14.84 -15.70 -4.64
C ALA A 94 -15.74 -15.13 -5.77
N GLN A 95 -16.94 -15.68 -5.95
CA GLN A 95 -17.88 -15.24 -7.00
C GLN A 95 -18.70 -14.02 -6.60
N ARG A 96 -18.58 -13.57 -5.35
CA ARG A 96 -19.28 -12.41 -4.86
C ARG A 96 -18.81 -11.16 -5.60
N ALA A 97 -19.75 -10.41 -6.16
CA ALA A 97 -19.49 -9.14 -6.80
C ALA A 97 -20.16 -7.99 -6.04
N TYR A 98 -19.56 -6.81 -6.07
CA TYR A 98 -20.12 -5.59 -5.45
C TYR A 98 -21.51 -5.22 -5.94
N PHE A 99 -21.86 -5.66 -7.14
CA PHE A 99 -23.14 -5.35 -7.78
C PHE A 99 -24.25 -6.37 -7.49
N LEU A 100 -23.99 -7.38 -6.68
CA LEU A 100 -25.03 -8.31 -6.25
C LEU A 100 -26.01 -7.62 -5.30
N ARG A 101 -27.30 -7.93 -5.45
CA ARG A 101 -28.34 -7.45 -4.55
C ARG A 101 -28.87 -8.60 -3.70
N PRO A 102 -28.99 -8.45 -2.37
CA PRO A 102 -28.56 -7.29 -1.58
C PRO A 102 -27.04 -7.13 -1.59
N PRO A 103 -26.53 -5.88 -1.50
CA PRO A 103 -25.10 -5.65 -1.40
C PRO A 103 -24.56 -6.29 -0.14
N ILE A 104 -23.46 -7.02 -0.25
CA ILE A 104 -22.78 -7.61 0.88
C ILE A 104 -21.77 -6.61 1.40
N PRO A 105 -21.80 -6.20 2.68
CA PRO A 105 -20.89 -5.20 3.20
C PRO A 105 -19.44 -5.69 3.16
N PHE A 106 -18.54 -4.80 2.84
CA PHE A 106 -17.11 -5.02 3.01
C PHE A 106 -16.77 -5.24 4.48
N GLN A 107 -15.98 -6.25 4.78
CA GLN A 107 -15.50 -6.56 6.12
C GLN A 107 -14.02 -6.24 6.24
N PRO A 108 -13.66 -5.03 6.69
CA PRO A 108 -12.26 -4.62 6.81
C PRO A 108 -11.56 -5.42 7.89
N PHE A 109 -10.31 -5.78 7.63
CA PHE A 109 -9.50 -6.55 8.56
C PHE A 109 -8.06 -6.06 8.59
N ALA A 110 -7.38 -6.39 9.69
CA ALA A 110 -5.95 -6.21 9.89
C ALA A 110 -5.22 -7.55 9.72
N GLN A 111 -3.97 -7.48 9.31
CA GLN A 111 -3.08 -8.64 9.19
C GLN A 111 -1.81 -8.45 10.02
N LYS A 112 -1.41 -9.50 10.71
CA LYS A 112 -0.07 -9.63 11.31
C LYS A 112 0.85 -10.39 10.36
N LEU A 113 2.10 -9.93 10.28
CA LEU A 113 3.21 -10.62 9.65
C LEU A 113 4.38 -10.64 10.63
N SER A 114 4.56 -11.76 11.31
CA SER A 114 5.72 -11.99 12.16
C SER A 114 6.79 -12.73 11.37
N VAL A 115 7.95 -12.09 11.19
CA VAL A 115 9.07 -12.65 10.44
C VAL A 115 10.18 -13.12 11.40
N PRO A 116 10.99 -14.11 11.03
CA PRO A 116 12.17 -14.50 11.79
C PRO A 116 13.16 -13.34 11.95
N ASN A 117 13.94 -13.36 13.01
CA ASN A 117 15.04 -12.41 13.19
C ASN A 117 16.04 -12.51 12.02
N GLY A 118 16.58 -11.37 11.61
CA GLY A 118 17.50 -11.29 10.46
C GLY A 118 16.82 -11.30 9.10
N SER A 119 15.48 -11.28 9.07
CA SER A 119 14.72 -11.18 7.82
C SER A 119 14.86 -9.80 7.17
N GLU A 120 14.73 -9.78 5.83
CA GLU A 120 14.58 -8.58 5.05
C GLU A 120 13.12 -8.38 4.63
N VAL A 121 12.56 -7.20 4.89
CA VAL A 121 11.21 -6.83 4.45
C VAL A 121 11.30 -5.62 3.54
N ILE A 122 10.84 -5.78 2.31
CA ILE A 122 10.85 -4.75 1.26
C ILE A 122 9.51 -4.03 1.29
N PHE A 123 9.51 -2.70 1.39
CA PHE A 123 8.31 -1.86 1.42
C PHE A 123 8.27 -0.95 0.21
N HIS A 124 7.14 -0.89 -0.47
CA HIS A 124 6.90 0.02 -1.58
C HIS A 124 5.56 0.74 -1.40
N GLY A 125 5.51 2.02 -1.79
CA GLY A 125 4.30 2.84 -1.76
C GLY A 125 3.44 2.71 -3.01
N ASP A 126 2.85 3.85 -3.44
CA ASP A 126 1.92 3.91 -4.56
C ASP A 126 2.57 3.51 -5.89
N PHE A 127 1.81 2.85 -6.74
CA PHE A 127 2.16 2.64 -8.15
C PHE A 127 1.31 3.49 -9.10
N HIS A 128 0.04 3.65 -8.85
CA HIS A 128 -0.85 4.47 -9.69
C HIS A 128 -0.70 4.19 -11.19
N GLY A 129 -0.72 2.92 -11.58
CA GLY A 129 -0.57 2.50 -12.98
C GLY A 129 0.84 2.77 -13.57
N ASP A 130 1.87 2.92 -12.74
CA ASP A 130 3.27 3.04 -13.14
C ASP A 130 3.92 1.65 -13.26
N ILE A 131 3.69 1.00 -14.39
CA ILE A 131 4.29 -0.32 -14.66
C ILE A 131 5.80 -0.24 -14.86
N HIS A 132 6.31 0.88 -15.38
CA HIS A 132 7.73 1.02 -15.66
C HIS A 132 8.58 1.05 -14.40
N SER A 133 8.11 1.75 -13.35
CA SER A 133 8.76 1.71 -12.03
C SER A 133 8.69 0.32 -11.42
N PHE A 134 7.55 -0.34 -11.53
CA PHE A 134 7.37 -1.65 -10.95
C PHE A 134 8.31 -2.69 -11.57
N VAL A 135 8.34 -2.80 -12.89
CA VAL A 135 9.27 -3.75 -13.55
C VAL A 135 10.74 -3.37 -13.33
N ALA A 136 11.07 -2.07 -13.25
CA ALA A 136 12.42 -1.63 -12.93
C ALA A 136 12.84 -2.02 -11.50
N MET A 137 11.93 -1.90 -10.51
CA MET A 137 12.17 -2.37 -9.15
C MET A 137 12.44 -3.88 -9.12
N LEU A 138 11.57 -4.68 -9.76
CA LEU A 138 11.73 -6.14 -9.81
C LEU A 138 13.01 -6.55 -10.54
N ASP A 139 13.37 -5.88 -11.62
CA ASP A 139 14.62 -6.10 -12.36
C ASP A 139 15.84 -5.84 -11.47
N SER A 140 15.85 -4.72 -10.73
CA SER A 140 16.92 -4.41 -9.76
C SER A 140 17.04 -5.49 -8.66
N LEU A 141 15.91 -6.01 -8.18
CA LEU A 141 15.89 -7.09 -7.19
C LEU A 141 16.40 -8.42 -7.79
N ASN A 142 16.09 -8.72 -9.04
CA ASN A 142 16.64 -9.87 -9.77
C ASN A 142 18.16 -9.73 -9.95
N GLN A 143 18.63 -8.57 -10.43
CA GLN A 143 20.06 -8.30 -10.62
C GLN A 143 20.85 -8.36 -9.31
N SER A 144 20.24 -8.00 -8.19
CA SER A 144 20.87 -8.11 -6.85
C SER A 144 20.77 -9.48 -6.21
N GLY A 145 20.20 -10.49 -6.88
CA GLY A 145 20.03 -11.85 -6.38
C GLY A 145 19.01 -11.96 -5.23
N LYS A 146 18.14 -10.96 -5.06
CA LYS A 146 17.03 -11.02 -4.10
C LYS A 146 15.80 -11.72 -4.67
N MET A 147 15.72 -11.80 -5.99
CA MET A 147 14.68 -12.50 -6.74
C MET A 147 15.28 -13.41 -7.81
N ASP A 148 14.51 -14.42 -8.21
CA ASP A 148 14.70 -15.25 -9.39
C ASP A 148 13.37 -15.20 -10.16
N GLY A 149 13.33 -14.40 -11.21
CA GLY A 149 12.10 -14.11 -11.92
C GLY A 149 11.06 -13.43 -11.03
N PHE A 150 9.92 -14.08 -10.82
CA PHE A 150 8.88 -13.62 -9.89
C PHE A 150 9.01 -14.18 -8.47
N ARG A 151 9.98 -15.07 -8.22
CA ARG A 151 10.17 -15.68 -6.90
C ARG A 151 11.17 -14.90 -6.07
N LEU A 152 10.90 -14.77 -4.77
CA LEU A 152 11.88 -14.32 -3.80
C LEU A 152 12.93 -15.41 -3.60
N ALA A 153 14.20 -15.06 -3.75
CA ALA A 153 15.32 -16.02 -3.74
C ALA A 153 15.59 -16.63 -2.35
N LYS A 154 15.09 -15.97 -1.28
CA LYS A 154 15.36 -16.43 0.10
C LYS A 154 14.05 -16.54 0.91
N PRO A 155 13.93 -17.56 1.77
CA PRO A 155 12.73 -17.78 2.58
C PRO A 155 12.50 -16.70 3.64
N ASN A 156 13.53 -15.94 4.02
CA ASN A 156 13.46 -14.85 4.99
C ASN A 156 13.43 -13.46 4.34
N THR A 157 13.06 -13.38 3.07
CA THR A 157 12.78 -12.12 2.36
C THR A 157 11.29 -11.99 2.13
N TYR A 158 10.75 -10.81 2.44
CA TYR A 158 9.32 -10.50 2.35
C TYR A 158 9.11 -9.20 1.59
N MET A 159 7.91 -9.02 1.01
CA MET A 159 7.48 -7.77 0.39
C MET A 159 6.14 -7.32 0.98
N VAL A 160 6.04 -6.03 1.28
CA VAL A 160 4.81 -5.38 1.74
C VAL A 160 4.56 -4.15 0.86
N PHE A 161 3.49 -4.20 0.10
CA PHE A 161 3.01 -3.09 -0.73
C PHE A 161 1.94 -2.31 0.01
N LEU A 162 2.01 -0.98 -0.04
CA LEU A 162 1.27 -0.09 0.84
C LEU A 162 -0.03 0.48 0.23
N GLY A 163 -0.49 -0.06 -0.91
CA GLY A 163 -1.74 0.33 -1.57
C GLY A 163 -1.57 1.28 -2.74
N ASP A 164 -2.69 1.65 -3.36
CA ASP A 164 -2.82 2.51 -4.54
C ASP A 164 -2.07 1.97 -5.77
N TYR A 165 -2.52 0.81 -6.24
CA TYR A 165 -1.89 0.11 -7.37
C TYR A 165 -2.33 0.66 -8.72
N THR A 166 -3.59 1.09 -8.80
CA THR A 166 -4.25 1.52 -10.04
C THR A 166 -4.63 3.00 -10.02
N ASP A 167 -5.34 3.47 -11.03
CA ASP A 167 -5.68 4.88 -11.25
C ASP A 167 -4.49 5.80 -11.59
N ARG A 168 -4.76 6.98 -12.13
CA ARG A 168 -3.79 8.05 -12.40
C ARG A 168 -2.70 7.74 -13.43
N GLY A 169 -2.56 6.50 -13.86
CA GLY A 169 -1.70 6.05 -14.96
C GLY A 169 -2.51 5.23 -15.95
N ASN A 170 -1.89 4.82 -17.05
CA ASN A 170 -2.55 4.07 -18.12
C ASN A 170 -2.27 2.55 -18.06
N TYR A 171 -1.53 2.10 -17.05
CA TYR A 171 -1.08 0.71 -16.95
C TYR A 171 -1.47 0.05 -15.62
N GLY A 172 -2.62 0.46 -15.06
CA GLY A 172 -3.14 -0.11 -13.82
C GLY A 172 -3.39 -1.61 -13.90
N ILE A 173 -3.82 -2.10 -15.08
CA ILE A 173 -4.05 -3.53 -15.28
C ILE A 173 -2.75 -4.33 -15.34
N GLU A 174 -1.70 -3.78 -15.94
CA GLU A 174 -0.36 -4.39 -15.96
C GLU A 174 0.25 -4.42 -14.56
N VAL A 175 0.08 -3.34 -13.78
CA VAL A 175 0.50 -3.31 -12.35
C VAL A 175 -0.24 -4.38 -11.57
N LEU A 176 -1.57 -4.47 -11.70
CA LEU A 176 -2.37 -5.46 -11.00
C LEU A 176 -1.96 -6.89 -11.38
N TYR A 177 -1.77 -7.16 -12.66
CA TYR A 177 -1.31 -8.46 -13.16
C TYR A 177 0.07 -8.84 -12.61
N THR A 178 1.02 -7.89 -12.61
CA THR A 178 2.36 -8.09 -12.04
C THR A 178 2.28 -8.42 -10.55
N MET A 179 1.46 -7.67 -9.81
CA MET A 179 1.22 -7.88 -8.38
C MET A 179 0.65 -9.27 -8.09
N LEU A 180 -0.33 -9.70 -8.88
CA LEU A 180 -0.93 -11.03 -8.76
C LEU A 180 0.10 -12.14 -9.03
N ARG A 181 0.94 -11.99 -10.06
CA ARG A 181 2.01 -12.93 -10.35
C ARG A 181 3.01 -13.06 -9.20
N LEU A 182 3.41 -11.92 -8.63
CA LEU A 182 4.28 -11.93 -7.44
C LEU A 182 3.62 -12.64 -6.27
N LYS A 183 2.36 -12.35 -5.99
CA LYS A 183 1.61 -12.98 -4.88
C LYS A 183 1.47 -14.48 -5.08
N LEU A 184 1.15 -14.91 -6.29
CA LEU A 184 0.97 -16.32 -6.61
C LEU A 184 2.29 -17.10 -6.55
N ALA A 185 3.40 -16.48 -6.97
CA ALA A 185 4.73 -17.10 -6.84
C ALA A 185 5.27 -17.13 -5.40
N ASN A 186 4.77 -16.24 -4.51
CA ASN A 186 5.25 -16.06 -3.13
C ASN A 186 4.07 -15.89 -2.16
N PRO A 187 3.23 -16.90 -1.98
CA PRO A 187 1.94 -16.75 -1.27
C PRO A 187 2.05 -16.30 0.19
N GLU A 188 3.16 -16.62 0.87
CA GLU A 188 3.40 -16.29 2.28
C GLU A 188 4.54 -15.28 2.48
N GLN A 189 5.04 -14.66 1.40
CA GLN A 189 6.12 -13.69 1.46
C GLN A 189 5.76 -12.35 0.83
N VAL A 190 4.71 -12.27 -0.02
CA VAL A 190 4.25 -11.04 -0.65
C VAL A 190 2.89 -10.65 -0.09
N PHE A 191 2.78 -9.43 0.43
CA PHE A 191 1.61 -8.90 1.10
C PHE A 191 1.22 -7.55 0.51
N MET A 192 -0.08 -7.32 0.37
CA MET A 192 -0.64 -6.14 -0.27
C MET A 192 -1.65 -5.49 0.68
N ALA A 193 -1.35 -4.28 1.16
CA ALA A 193 -2.30 -3.49 1.90
C ALA A 193 -3.31 -2.83 0.95
N ARG A 194 -4.52 -2.56 1.45
CA ARG A 194 -5.55 -1.83 0.72
C ARG A 194 -5.28 -0.32 0.79
N GLY A 195 -5.14 0.33 -0.36
CA GLY A 195 -5.14 1.78 -0.48
C GLY A 195 -6.54 2.35 -0.63
N ASN A 196 -6.66 3.68 -0.67
CA ASN A 196 -7.94 4.33 -0.87
C ASN A 196 -8.45 4.20 -2.32
N HIS A 197 -7.56 3.97 -3.28
CA HIS A 197 -7.92 3.68 -4.67
C HIS A 197 -8.36 2.23 -4.91
N GLU A 198 -8.16 1.33 -3.96
CA GLU A 198 -8.73 -0.02 -4.01
C GLU A 198 -10.21 -0.01 -3.59
N ASP A 199 -10.99 0.89 -4.21
CA ASP A 199 -12.41 1.14 -3.98
C ASP A 199 -13.15 1.35 -5.30
N ILE A 200 -14.39 0.82 -5.41
CA ILE A 200 -15.15 0.84 -6.67
C ILE A 200 -15.47 2.25 -7.17
N GLN A 201 -15.71 3.20 -6.28
CA GLN A 201 -15.98 4.58 -6.68
C GLN A 201 -14.69 5.31 -7.08
N MET A 202 -13.59 5.01 -6.41
CA MET A 202 -12.30 5.60 -6.75
C MET A 202 -11.84 5.14 -8.13
N ILE A 203 -11.84 3.84 -8.41
CA ILE A 203 -11.44 3.31 -9.73
C ILE A 203 -12.37 3.75 -10.86
N ALA A 204 -13.65 4.02 -10.56
CA ALA A 204 -14.58 4.58 -11.52
C ALA A 204 -14.32 6.07 -11.80
N SER A 205 -13.86 6.82 -10.79
CA SER A 205 -13.70 8.28 -10.86
C SER A 205 -12.30 8.73 -11.31
N TYR A 206 -11.27 7.91 -11.06
CA TYR A 206 -9.87 8.32 -11.24
C TYR A 206 -9.11 7.61 -12.37
N GLY A 207 -9.82 6.84 -13.20
CA GLY A 207 -9.35 6.46 -14.51
C GLY A 207 -9.19 4.97 -14.77
N PHE A 208 -9.10 4.12 -13.76
CA PHE A 208 -8.81 2.70 -13.98
C PHE A 208 -9.90 1.94 -14.72
N LEU A 209 -11.19 2.16 -14.40
CA LEU A 209 -12.26 1.52 -15.19
C LEU A 209 -12.30 2.03 -16.64
N ALA A 210 -12.00 3.32 -16.86
CA ALA A 210 -11.90 3.87 -18.21
C ALA A 210 -10.69 3.30 -18.97
N GLU A 211 -9.56 3.06 -18.29
CA GLU A 211 -8.41 2.34 -18.82
C GLU A 211 -8.81 0.94 -19.30
N CYS A 212 -9.44 0.15 -18.43
CA CYS A 212 -9.90 -1.20 -18.76
C CYS A 212 -10.86 -1.20 -19.96
N GLN A 213 -11.79 -0.25 -20.00
CA GLN A 213 -12.72 -0.13 -21.12
C GLN A 213 -12.02 0.20 -22.43
N LYS A 214 -11.03 1.09 -22.43
CA LYS A 214 -10.25 1.41 -23.63
C LYS A 214 -9.36 0.27 -24.12
N LYS A 215 -8.92 -0.63 -23.22
CA LYS A 215 -8.10 -1.79 -23.55
C LYS A 215 -8.94 -2.98 -24.03
N TYR A 216 -10.05 -3.25 -23.37
CA TYR A 216 -10.82 -4.51 -23.50
C TYR A 216 -12.28 -4.34 -23.92
N ASP A 217 -12.76 -3.09 -24.08
CA ASP A 217 -14.17 -2.78 -24.31
C ASP A 217 -15.06 -3.41 -23.22
N THR A 218 -15.95 -4.31 -23.60
CA THR A 218 -16.84 -5.03 -22.65
C THR A 218 -16.26 -6.36 -22.16
N GLN A 219 -15.05 -6.71 -22.57
CA GLN A 219 -14.42 -8.01 -22.30
C GLN A 219 -13.63 -8.06 -20.98
N PHE A 220 -14.01 -7.24 -20.01
CA PHE A 220 -13.41 -7.27 -18.66
C PHE A 220 -14.50 -7.33 -17.59
N SER A 221 -14.12 -7.74 -16.37
CA SER A 221 -15.05 -7.83 -15.25
C SER A 221 -14.64 -6.89 -14.10
N PRO A 222 -15.25 -5.70 -13.99
CA PRO A 222 -14.98 -4.79 -12.88
C PRO A 222 -15.37 -5.41 -11.53
N GLY A 223 -16.35 -6.30 -11.50
CA GLY A 223 -16.76 -6.99 -10.27
C GLY A 223 -15.68 -7.92 -9.72
N LEU A 224 -14.93 -8.62 -10.59
CA LEU A 224 -13.78 -9.45 -10.16
C LEU A 224 -12.67 -8.58 -9.58
N ILE A 225 -12.36 -7.47 -10.22
CA ILE A 225 -11.32 -6.54 -9.75
C ILE A 225 -11.72 -5.96 -8.38
N ALA A 226 -12.94 -5.44 -8.25
CA ALA A 226 -13.43 -4.90 -6.99
C ALA A 226 -13.44 -5.97 -5.87
N ARG A 227 -13.78 -7.22 -6.23
CA ARG A 227 -13.78 -8.34 -5.28
C ARG A 227 -12.38 -8.68 -4.79
N LEU A 228 -11.35 -8.58 -5.63
CA LEU A 228 -9.96 -8.77 -5.21
C LEU A 228 -9.59 -7.85 -4.03
N TYR A 229 -10.01 -6.60 -4.08
CA TYR A 229 -9.68 -5.61 -3.06
C TYR A 229 -10.25 -5.95 -1.67
N ASP A 230 -11.30 -6.77 -1.59
CA ASP A 230 -11.85 -7.23 -0.31
C ASP A 230 -10.92 -8.20 0.44
N PHE A 231 -9.97 -8.81 -0.25
CA PHE A 231 -8.95 -9.68 0.35
C PHE A 231 -7.68 -8.93 0.78
N PHE A 232 -7.62 -7.61 0.58
CA PHE A 232 -6.49 -6.81 1.03
C PHE A 232 -6.75 -6.25 2.42
N PRO A 233 -5.87 -6.51 3.40
CA PRO A 233 -5.98 -5.92 4.73
C PRO A 233 -5.82 -4.40 4.64
N VAL A 234 -6.54 -3.66 5.46
CA VAL A 234 -6.39 -2.19 5.53
C VAL A 234 -5.14 -1.76 6.30
N VAL A 235 -4.58 -2.67 7.08
CA VAL A 235 -3.32 -2.49 7.81
C VAL A 235 -2.61 -3.83 7.95
N ILE A 236 -1.30 -3.82 7.77
CA ILE A 236 -0.40 -4.95 8.01
C ILE A 236 0.55 -4.55 9.14
N TYR A 237 0.59 -5.33 10.19
CA TYR A 237 1.59 -5.17 11.25
C TYR A 237 2.74 -6.14 10.96
N ALA A 238 3.83 -5.61 10.40
CA ALA A 238 5.02 -6.38 10.05
C ALA A 238 6.09 -6.23 11.15
N GLY A 239 6.66 -7.36 11.61
CA GLY A 239 7.63 -7.28 12.69
C GLY A 239 8.29 -8.60 13.04
N SER A 240 9.11 -8.58 14.09
CA SER A 240 9.82 -9.74 14.62
C SER A 240 9.82 -9.71 16.15
N GLY A 241 9.70 -10.87 16.78
CA GLY A 241 9.61 -10.97 18.23
C GLY A 241 8.37 -10.23 18.78
N SER A 242 8.61 -9.23 19.61
CA SER A 242 7.54 -8.38 20.19
C SER A 242 7.39 -7.02 19.51
N ASP A 243 8.17 -6.73 18.49
CA ASP A 243 8.25 -5.41 17.87
C ASP A 243 7.64 -5.42 16.46
N TYR A 244 6.71 -4.50 16.21
CA TYR A 244 5.97 -4.40 14.96
C TYR A 244 5.98 -2.98 14.41
N ILE A 245 5.88 -2.87 13.11
CA ILE A 245 5.65 -1.62 12.37
C ILE A 245 4.25 -1.70 11.78
N GLN A 246 3.46 -0.65 11.93
CA GLN A 246 2.20 -0.49 11.24
C GLN A 246 2.48 -0.11 9.79
N CYS A 247 2.04 -0.94 8.85
CA CYS A 247 2.21 -0.76 7.41
C CYS A 247 0.83 -0.62 6.78
N ASN A 248 0.51 0.56 6.26
CA ASN A 248 -0.79 0.82 5.64
C ASN A 248 -0.67 2.01 4.67
N HIS A 249 -1.71 2.24 3.90
CA HIS A 249 -1.67 3.27 2.87
C HIS A 249 -1.71 4.69 3.43
N GLY A 250 -2.72 5.00 4.24
CA GLY A 250 -2.92 6.32 4.85
C GLY A 250 -2.25 6.48 6.21
N GLY A 251 -3.02 6.81 7.20
CA GLY A 251 -2.53 7.09 8.56
C GLY A 251 -2.99 6.07 9.59
N MET A 252 -3.22 6.57 10.79
CA MET A 252 -3.64 5.77 11.93
C MET A 252 -5.13 6.01 12.20
N GLU A 253 -5.79 5.02 12.79
CA GLU A 253 -7.16 5.16 13.26
C GLU A 253 -7.22 4.90 14.77
N PRO A 254 -7.53 5.92 15.59
CA PRO A 254 -7.60 5.75 17.03
C PRO A 254 -8.78 4.84 17.42
N GLY A 255 -8.60 4.06 18.47
CA GLY A 255 -9.64 3.19 18.96
C GLY A 255 -9.66 1.78 18.36
N TYR A 256 -8.68 1.47 17.51
CA TYR A 256 -8.41 0.09 17.08
C TYR A 256 -7.15 -0.42 17.79
N LEU A 257 -7.29 -1.50 18.54
CA LEU A 257 -6.27 -2.03 19.45
C LEU A 257 -5.77 -3.38 18.94
N PRO A 258 -4.59 -3.45 18.32
CA PRO A 258 -4.08 -4.67 17.69
C PRO A 258 -3.45 -5.67 18.68
N GLY A 259 -3.40 -5.39 19.98
CA GLY A 259 -2.67 -6.20 20.97
C GLY A 259 -2.93 -7.70 20.83
N ASN A 260 -4.21 -8.12 20.79
CA ASN A 260 -4.58 -9.53 20.65
C ASN A 260 -4.08 -10.15 19.32
N LEU A 261 -4.15 -9.39 18.22
CA LEU A 261 -3.63 -9.82 16.93
C LEU A 261 -2.11 -10.02 16.99
N LEU A 262 -1.39 -9.05 17.54
CA LEU A 262 0.07 -9.08 17.59
C LEU A 262 0.60 -10.20 18.51
N GLU A 263 -0.10 -10.52 19.58
CA GLU A 263 0.25 -11.56 20.54
C GLU A 263 -0.27 -12.96 20.16
N SER A 264 -1.01 -13.07 19.05
CA SER A 264 -1.45 -14.38 18.52
C SER A 264 -0.25 -15.29 18.18
N ARG A 265 -0.46 -16.61 18.21
CA ARG A 265 0.61 -17.59 17.97
C ARG A 265 1.02 -17.69 16.50
N SER A 266 0.07 -17.52 15.58
CA SER A 266 0.31 -17.67 14.14
C SER A 266 1.23 -16.55 13.63
N PRO A 267 2.28 -16.86 12.86
CA PRO A 267 3.13 -15.83 12.26
C PRO A 267 2.39 -14.96 11.26
N ILE A 268 1.42 -15.51 10.54
CA ILE A 268 0.48 -14.78 9.70
C ILE A 268 -0.90 -14.93 10.33
N ALA A 269 -1.45 -13.84 10.87
CA ALA A 269 -2.74 -13.86 11.53
C ALA A 269 -3.60 -12.68 11.06
N PHE A 270 -4.90 -12.81 11.26
CA PHE A 270 -5.91 -11.85 10.80
C PHE A 270 -6.88 -11.52 11.93
N GLN A 271 -7.43 -10.30 11.90
CA GLN A 271 -8.50 -9.89 12.80
C GLN A 271 -9.42 -8.88 12.13
N LEU A 272 -10.72 -9.06 12.23
CA LEU A 272 -11.68 -8.07 11.74
C LEU A 272 -11.53 -6.77 12.53
N LEU A 273 -11.58 -5.63 11.87
CA LEU A 273 -11.47 -4.32 12.52
C LEU A 273 -12.58 -4.11 13.56
N GLY A 274 -13.77 -4.67 13.30
CA GLY A 274 -14.86 -4.65 14.27
C GLY A 274 -14.48 -5.22 15.65
N GLU A 275 -13.70 -6.30 15.65
CA GLU A 275 -13.22 -6.99 16.86
C GLU A 275 -12.06 -6.24 17.56
N MET A 276 -11.41 -5.33 16.87
CA MET A 276 -10.28 -4.55 17.43
C MET A 276 -10.72 -3.27 18.14
N ARG A 277 -12.03 -2.95 18.14
CA ARG A 277 -12.54 -1.67 18.68
C ARG A 277 -12.44 -1.58 20.19
N GLY A 278 -11.80 -0.54 20.68
CA GLY A 278 -11.78 -0.12 22.09
C GLY A 278 -12.86 0.92 22.39
N GLY A 279 -13.98 0.53 23.01
CA GLY A 279 -15.16 1.37 23.25
C GLY A 279 -14.89 2.65 24.06
N ASP A 280 -13.91 2.63 24.92
CA ASP A 280 -13.54 3.67 25.85
C ASP A 280 -12.17 4.35 25.55
N PHE A 281 -11.72 4.27 24.30
CA PHE A 281 -10.40 4.74 23.86
C PHE A 281 -10.10 6.17 24.34
N LEU A 282 -10.97 7.14 24.09
CA LEU A 282 -10.75 8.53 24.49
C LEU A 282 -10.76 8.72 26.01
N LYS A 283 -11.52 7.89 26.75
CA LYS A 283 -11.51 7.90 28.22
C LYS A 283 -10.20 7.39 28.77
N LYS A 284 -9.64 6.33 28.18
CA LYS A 284 -8.35 5.76 28.58
C LYS A 284 -7.15 6.61 28.11
N HIS A 285 -7.28 7.34 27.00
CA HIS A 285 -6.23 8.13 26.39
C HIS A 285 -6.63 9.60 26.22
N PRO A 286 -6.97 10.33 27.31
CA PRO A 286 -7.44 11.72 27.25
C PRO A 286 -6.37 12.68 26.71
N GLY A 287 -5.10 12.28 26.72
CA GLY A 287 -3.97 13.02 26.16
C GLY A 287 -4.16 13.35 24.68
N LEU A 288 -4.81 12.47 23.91
CA LEU A 288 -5.07 12.73 22.49
C LEU A 288 -5.93 13.98 22.28
N MET A 289 -6.95 14.17 23.11
CA MET A 289 -7.82 15.35 23.05
C MET A 289 -7.12 16.63 23.53
N ARG A 290 -6.14 16.52 24.42
CA ARG A 290 -5.35 17.68 24.88
C ARG A 290 -4.46 18.24 23.78
N VAL A 291 -3.87 17.37 22.95
CA VAL A 291 -2.96 17.77 21.86
C VAL A 291 -3.70 18.00 20.53
N ALA A 292 -5.00 17.77 20.47
CA ALA A 292 -5.79 18.05 19.28
C ALA A 292 -6.00 19.55 19.07
N ASP A 293 -6.01 19.98 17.82
CA ASP A 293 -6.45 21.31 17.41
C ASP A 293 -7.84 21.60 18.02
N PRO A 294 -8.00 22.68 18.82
CA PRO A 294 -9.27 22.98 19.49
C PRO A 294 -10.46 23.04 18.53
N THR A 295 -10.25 23.55 17.31
CA THR A 295 -11.30 23.70 16.30
C THR A 295 -11.72 22.37 15.68
N LYS A 296 -10.88 21.32 15.83
CA LYS A 296 -11.08 20.00 15.23
C LYS A 296 -11.49 18.92 16.25
N LYS A 297 -11.50 19.23 17.54
CA LYS A 297 -11.91 18.29 18.60
C LYS A 297 -13.28 17.64 18.38
N PRO A 298 -14.34 18.37 17.94
CA PRO A 298 -15.63 17.75 17.66
C PRO A 298 -15.54 16.66 16.58
N PHE A 299 -14.79 16.90 15.50
CA PHE A 299 -14.60 15.93 14.42
C PHE A 299 -13.87 14.67 14.91
N LEU A 300 -12.83 14.85 15.75
CA LEU A 300 -12.12 13.70 16.33
C LEU A 300 -13.06 12.88 17.23
N THR A 301 -13.83 13.51 18.09
CA THR A 301 -14.76 12.82 18.99
C THR A 301 -15.84 12.07 18.23
N GLN A 302 -16.39 12.67 17.19
CA GLN A 302 -17.48 12.09 16.39
C GLN A 302 -16.99 10.93 15.51
N ASN A 303 -15.80 11.05 14.93
CA ASN A 303 -15.34 10.14 13.86
C ASN A 303 -14.34 9.08 14.33
N ILE A 304 -13.88 9.13 15.58
CA ILE A 304 -13.02 8.08 16.10
C ILE A 304 -13.72 6.71 16.01
N ARG A 305 -13.04 5.71 15.44
CA ARG A 305 -13.55 4.36 15.22
C ARG A 305 -14.68 4.23 14.19
N ASN A 306 -14.87 5.23 13.35
CA ASN A 306 -15.88 5.21 12.29
C ASN A 306 -15.40 4.57 10.98
N TYR A 307 -14.39 3.72 11.04
CA TYR A 307 -13.97 2.97 9.86
C TYR A 307 -14.98 1.86 9.55
N MET A 308 -16.09 2.23 8.91
CA MET A 308 -17.09 1.31 8.40
C MET A 308 -17.67 1.88 7.11
N PRO A 309 -17.48 1.24 5.98
CA PRO A 309 -18.16 1.65 4.76
C PRO A 309 -19.67 1.44 4.96
N THR A 310 -20.45 2.46 4.64
CA THR A 310 -21.92 2.42 4.76
C THR A 310 -22.55 1.68 3.59
N SER A 311 -21.83 1.57 2.48
CA SER A 311 -22.23 0.87 1.26
C SER A 311 -20.98 0.45 0.49
N PRO A 312 -21.01 -0.70 -0.23
CA PRO A 312 -19.94 -1.07 -1.16
C PRO A 312 -19.68 -0.05 -2.27
N MET A 313 -20.65 0.83 -2.52
CA MET A 313 -20.58 1.89 -3.55
C MET A 313 -20.12 3.23 -2.99
N GLN A 314 -19.85 3.35 -1.70
CA GLN A 314 -19.36 4.58 -1.10
C GLN A 314 -17.86 4.49 -0.83
N PRO A 315 -17.10 5.58 -1.11
CA PRO A 315 -15.68 5.63 -0.77
C PRO A 315 -15.46 5.43 0.72
N VAL A 316 -14.47 4.65 1.07
CA VAL A 316 -14.02 4.50 2.45
C VAL A 316 -13.11 5.67 2.77
N ILE A 317 -13.56 6.61 3.59
CA ILE A 317 -12.92 7.93 3.75
C ILE A 317 -12.04 8.00 4.99
N ASN A 318 -12.04 7.04 5.89
CA ASN A 318 -11.43 7.20 7.20
C ASN A 318 -10.31 6.20 7.47
N GLY A 319 -9.51 6.52 8.46
CA GLY A 319 -8.61 5.61 9.09
C GLY A 319 -7.35 5.27 8.33
N PHE A 320 -7.07 4.00 8.29
CA PHE A 320 -5.82 3.45 7.76
C PHE A 320 -5.56 3.75 6.28
N MET A 321 -6.58 4.12 5.50
CA MET A 321 -6.42 4.39 4.06
C MET A 321 -6.36 5.87 3.71
N TRP A 322 -6.87 6.78 4.56
CA TRP A 322 -7.00 8.20 4.21
C TRP A 322 -6.35 9.19 5.17
N ASN A 323 -6.15 8.83 6.44
CA ASN A 323 -5.57 9.76 7.40
C ASN A 323 -4.11 10.10 7.04
N ASP A 324 -3.71 11.32 7.35
CA ASP A 324 -2.41 11.87 7.04
C ASP A 324 -1.56 12.11 8.29
N PHE A 325 -0.30 12.52 8.07
CA PHE A 325 0.59 13.00 9.11
C PHE A 325 1.08 14.41 8.79
N THR A 326 1.34 15.21 9.82
CA THR A 326 1.94 16.54 9.67
C THR A 326 3.38 16.43 9.22
N VAL A 327 3.87 17.51 8.60
CA VAL A 327 5.26 17.58 8.11
C VAL A 327 6.22 17.92 9.24
N PHE A 328 5.84 18.90 10.09
CA PHE A 328 6.70 19.49 11.10
C PHE A 328 6.30 19.08 12.51
N ALA A 329 7.30 18.98 13.39
CA ALA A 329 7.08 18.56 14.77
C ALA A 329 6.28 19.58 15.60
N GLU A 330 6.28 20.84 15.19
CA GLU A 330 5.59 21.95 15.85
C GLU A 330 4.09 22.03 15.49
N GLU A 331 3.65 21.30 14.48
CA GLU A 331 2.24 21.29 14.08
C GLU A 331 1.37 20.59 15.15
N PRO A 332 0.07 20.90 15.21
CA PRO A 332 -0.84 20.30 16.20
C PRO A 332 -0.75 18.78 16.26
N GLY A 333 -0.87 18.23 17.47
CA GLY A 333 -0.77 16.80 17.69
C GLY A 333 -1.85 15.97 16.98
N VAL A 334 -3.03 16.55 16.72
CA VAL A 334 -4.07 16.01 15.83
C VAL A 334 -4.85 17.17 15.22
N GLY A 335 -4.98 17.16 13.91
CA GLY A 335 -5.83 18.05 13.13
C GLY A 335 -6.84 17.30 12.29
N TYR A 336 -7.63 18.02 11.49
CA TYR A 336 -8.58 17.46 10.54
C TYR A 336 -8.52 18.23 9.23
N LYS A 337 -8.47 17.50 8.12
CA LYS A 337 -8.49 18.06 6.77
C LYS A 337 -9.73 17.54 6.04
N PRO A 338 -10.67 18.43 5.62
CA PRO A 338 -11.84 18.04 4.85
C PRO A 338 -11.44 17.23 3.60
N GLY A 339 -12.17 16.15 3.32
CA GLY A 339 -11.89 15.26 2.19
C GLY A 339 -10.69 14.32 2.36
N ARG A 340 -9.94 14.43 3.49
CA ARG A 340 -8.80 13.54 3.79
C ARG A 340 -8.97 12.79 5.11
N GLY A 341 -9.52 13.41 6.15
CA GLY A 341 -9.67 12.83 7.48
C GLY A 341 -8.74 13.46 8.50
N PHE A 342 -8.27 12.69 9.48
CA PHE A 342 -7.38 13.18 10.52
C PHE A 342 -5.94 13.32 10.01
N VAL A 343 -5.26 14.33 10.56
CA VAL A 343 -3.83 14.60 10.31
C VAL A 343 -3.11 14.55 11.64
N TYR A 344 -2.24 13.56 11.81
CA TYR A 344 -1.54 13.32 13.07
C TYR A 344 -0.21 14.05 13.10
N GLY A 345 0.01 14.84 14.15
CA GLY A 345 1.31 15.35 14.53
C GLY A 345 2.09 14.33 15.39
N LYS A 346 3.35 14.66 15.67
CA LYS A 346 4.28 13.79 16.41
C LYS A 346 3.72 13.30 17.75
N THR A 347 3.15 14.20 18.55
CA THR A 347 2.63 13.85 19.89
C THR A 347 1.38 12.99 19.80
N GLY A 348 0.45 13.31 18.89
CA GLY A 348 -0.76 12.51 18.67
C GLY A 348 -0.43 11.09 18.19
N THR A 349 0.55 10.98 17.29
CA THR A 349 1.05 9.68 16.81
C THR A 349 1.58 8.83 17.94
N ARG A 350 2.41 9.37 18.81
CA ARG A 350 2.95 8.60 19.96
C ARG A 350 1.84 8.10 20.88
N ILE A 351 0.86 8.94 21.18
CA ILE A 351 -0.28 8.54 22.04
C ILE A 351 -1.03 7.35 21.41
N VAL A 352 -1.26 7.36 20.08
CA VAL A 352 -1.98 6.26 19.41
C VAL A 352 -1.10 5.01 19.32
N LEU A 353 0.19 5.13 19.05
CA LEU A 353 1.12 3.99 19.04
C LEU A 353 1.24 3.34 20.42
N ASP A 354 1.38 4.15 21.49
CA ASP A 354 1.44 3.65 22.86
C ASP A 354 0.14 2.93 23.25
N ALA A 355 -1.00 3.46 22.82
CA ALA A 355 -2.31 2.84 23.01
C ALA A 355 -2.49 1.54 22.23
N SER A 356 -1.78 1.38 21.12
CA SER A 356 -1.79 0.18 20.27
C SER A 356 -0.91 -0.95 20.82
N ALA A 357 -0.14 -0.70 21.87
CA ALA A 357 0.68 -1.72 22.52
C ALA A 357 -0.19 -2.78 23.18
N GLY A 358 0.16 -4.06 23.01
CA GLY A 358 -0.35 -5.17 23.79
C GLY A 358 0.40 -5.30 25.13
N ALA A 359 0.14 -6.39 25.87
CA ALA A 359 0.86 -6.71 27.09
C ALA A 359 2.36 -7.01 26.82
N LYS A 360 2.65 -7.62 25.68
CA LYS A 360 4.01 -8.03 25.27
C LYS A 360 4.45 -7.40 23.94
N ALA A 361 3.52 -7.13 23.03
CA ALA A 361 3.82 -6.61 21.71
C ALA A 361 3.72 -5.08 21.66
N LYS A 362 4.60 -4.45 20.86
CA LYS A 362 4.67 -2.99 20.67
C LYS A 362 4.64 -2.62 19.19
N VAL A 363 3.87 -1.58 18.85
CA VAL A 363 3.91 -0.94 17.53
C VAL A 363 4.88 0.23 17.59
N ARG A 364 6.03 0.08 16.93
CA ARG A 364 7.17 1.00 17.02
C ARG A 364 7.07 2.23 16.14
N GLY A 365 6.28 2.17 15.10
CA GLY A 365 6.13 3.29 14.16
C GLY A 365 5.28 2.91 12.97
N VAL A 366 5.28 3.78 11.96
CA VAL A 366 4.41 3.64 10.78
C VAL A 366 5.23 3.75 9.50
N PHE A 367 5.06 2.78 8.59
CA PHE A 367 5.40 2.90 7.17
C PHE A 367 4.11 3.08 6.37
N ARG A 368 4.08 4.10 5.52
CA ARG A 368 2.88 4.50 4.78
C ARG A 368 3.20 5.09 3.41
N ALA A 369 2.14 5.40 2.66
CA ALA A 369 2.17 5.95 1.30
C ALA A 369 1.25 7.18 1.16
N HIS A 370 0.37 7.28 0.17
CA HIS A 370 -0.79 8.19 0.07
C HIS A 370 -0.52 9.69 -0.03
N GLN A 371 0.41 10.29 0.72
CA GLN A 371 0.59 11.74 0.78
C GLN A 371 1.35 12.28 -0.43
N HIS A 372 0.64 12.52 -1.49
CA HIS A 372 1.11 13.26 -2.67
C HIS A 372 0.23 14.49 -2.91
N SER A 373 0.78 15.50 -3.57
CA SER A 373 0.11 16.79 -3.83
C SER A 373 0.83 17.56 -4.94
N SER A 374 0.48 18.84 -5.12
CA SER A 374 1.23 19.74 -5.98
C SER A 374 2.65 20.01 -5.44
N ALA A 375 3.58 20.34 -6.35
CA ALA A 375 4.97 20.60 -6.00
C ALA A 375 5.20 21.76 -5.01
N VAL A 376 4.22 22.64 -4.84
CA VAL A 376 4.30 23.75 -3.87
C VAL A 376 4.00 23.29 -2.43
N ASN A 377 3.39 22.13 -2.25
CA ASN A 377 3.08 21.60 -0.92
C ASN A 377 4.36 21.26 -0.17
N PRO A 378 4.55 21.67 1.11
CA PRO A 378 5.76 21.38 1.88
C PRO A 378 6.13 19.90 1.96
N MET A 379 5.14 19.03 2.09
CA MET A 379 5.35 17.58 2.08
C MET A 379 5.88 17.10 0.73
N MET A 380 5.23 17.51 -0.37
CA MET A 380 5.63 17.08 -1.72
C MET A 380 7.03 17.56 -2.08
N ARG A 381 7.38 18.79 -1.71
CA ARG A 381 8.75 19.31 -1.90
C ARG A 381 9.81 18.45 -1.21
N ARG A 382 9.49 17.91 -0.03
CA ARG A 382 10.39 17.02 0.72
C ARG A 382 10.45 15.63 0.12
N LEU A 383 9.31 15.09 -0.31
CA LEU A 383 9.28 13.84 -1.06
C LEU A 383 10.13 13.92 -2.33
N LEU A 384 10.02 15.01 -3.10
CA LEU A 384 10.81 15.21 -4.31
C LEU A 384 12.32 15.33 -3.98
N ALA A 385 12.67 16.09 -2.94
CA ALA A 385 14.04 16.22 -2.48
C ALA A 385 14.59 14.89 -1.93
N GLY A 386 13.77 14.11 -1.25
CA GLY A 386 14.06 12.78 -0.71
C GLY A 386 13.97 11.66 -1.74
N LYS A 387 13.75 11.98 -3.02
CA LYS A 387 13.62 11.00 -4.11
C LYS A 387 12.51 9.96 -3.86
N GLY A 388 11.37 10.37 -3.32
CA GLY A 388 10.19 9.52 -3.10
C GLY A 388 10.05 8.99 -1.68
N VAL A 389 10.89 9.39 -0.75
CA VAL A 389 10.75 9.03 0.65
C VAL A 389 10.80 10.28 1.54
N PHE A 390 9.99 10.28 2.59
CA PHE A 390 10.01 11.34 3.61
C PHE A 390 9.92 10.74 5.01
N ARG A 391 10.84 11.18 5.87
CA ARG A 391 10.82 10.89 7.30
C ARG A 391 10.18 12.06 8.03
N HIS A 392 9.01 11.84 8.61
CA HIS A 392 8.28 12.88 9.34
C HIS A 392 9.04 13.31 10.61
N TRP A 393 8.90 14.59 10.96
CA TRP A 393 9.40 15.20 12.18
C TRP A 393 10.91 15.04 12.38
N HIS A 394 11.62 15.13 11.27
CA HIS A 394 13.07 15.08 11.34
C HIS A 394 13.62 16.27 12.15
N GLU A 395 14.68 16.06 12.92
CA GLU A 395 15.25 17.07 13.80
C GLU A 395 15.75 18.34 13.09
N HIS A 396 16.09 18.22 11.79
CA HIS A 396 16.51 19.33 10.96
C HIS A 396 15.36 20.01 10.21
N ASP A 397 14.13 19.53 10.38
CA ASP A 397 12.96 20.01 9.67
C ASP A 397 12.02 20.72 10.65
N SER A 398 11.64 21.96 10.35
CA SER A 398 10.81 22.80 11.20
C SER A 398 9.86 23.64 10.38
N LEU A 399 8.81 24.16 10.99
CA LEU A 399 7.83 25.05 10.39
C LEU A 399 8.50 26.31 9.80
N ALA A 400 9.55 26.83 10.45
CA ALA A 400 10.35 27.95 9.94
C ALA A 400 11.02 27.65 8.58
N LYS A 401 11.22 26.37 8.25
CA LYS A 401 11.78 25.88 6.97
C LYS A 401 10.72 25.42 5.98
N ALA A 402 9.44 25.71 6.21
CA ALA A 402 8.35 25.28 5.32
C ALA A 402 8.62 25.65 3.86
N ASN A 403 9.17 26.85 3.62
CA ASN A 403 9.51 27.39 2.32
C ASN A 403 11.01 27.28 1.95
N ALA A 404 11.78 26.40 2.58
CA ALA A 404 13.17 26.20 2.28
C ALA A 404 13.38 25.96 0.78
N SER A 405 14.49 26.45 0.24
CA SER A 405 14.82 26.26 -1.19
C SER A 405 15.05 24.77 -1.51
N SER A 406 14.86 24.39 -2.76
CA SER A 406 15.14 23.02 -3.22
C SER A 406 16.58 22.60 -2.91
N ALA A 407 17.57 23.51 -3.04
CA ALA A 407 18.95 23.22 -2.72
C ALA A 407 19.14 22.84 -1.23
N VAL A 408 18.50 23.58 -0.31
CA VAL A 408 18.54 23.29 1.14
C VAL A 408 17.91 21.94 1.41
N LEU A 409 16.74 21.67 0.82
CA LEU A 409 16.04 20.39 1.01
C LEU A 409 16.85 19.21 0.44
N HIS A 410 17.45 19.34 -0.74
CA HIS A 410 18.32 18.32 -1.32
C HIS A 410 19.56 18.05 -0.45
N ALA A 411 20.19 19.08 0.11
CA ALA A 411 21.34 18.92 1.01
C ALA A 411 20.96 18.15 2.28
N GLN A 412 19.81 18.47 2.89
CA GLN A 412 19.27 17.73 4.04
C GLN A 412 19.01 16.27 3.69
N CYS A 413 18.30 16.00 2.59
CA CYS A 413 17.95 14.63 2.18
C CYS A 413 19.20 13.82 1.80
N LYS A 414 20.23 14.44 1.20
CA LYS A 414 21.48 13.74 0.83
C LYS A 414 22.19 13.19 2.07
N LEU A 415 22.23 13.94 3.16
CA LEU A 415 22.76 13.46 4.44
C LEU A 415 21.96 12.25 4.98
N GLU A 416 20.70 12.19 4.64
CA GLU A 416 19.81 11.12 5.11
C GLU A 416 19.83 9.87 4.24
N GLN A 417 20.08 9.98 2.95
CA GLN A 417 20.04 8.87 1.99
C GLN A 417 21.31 8.00 1.98
N SER A 418 22.39 8.47 2.59
CA SER A 418 23.73 7.88 2.40
C SER A 418 24.07 6.74 3.35
N ALA A 419 23.23 6.39 4.33
CA ALA A 419 23.55 5.39 5.33
C ALA A 419 22.35 4.51 5.71
N ASP A 420 22.62 3.29 6.07
CA ASP A 420 21.68 2.42 6.77
C ASP A 420 21.21 3.07 8.08
N ARG A 421 19.91 3.00 8.38
CA ARG A 421 19.31 3.79 9.44
C ARG A 421 18.71 2.96 10.53
N LYS A 422 19.13 3.20 11.73
CA LYS A 422 18.43 2.73 12.92
C LYS A 422 17.10 3.47 13.05
N LEU A 423 16.03 2.71 13.26
CA LEU A 423 14.70 3.27 13.50
C LEU A 423 14.60 3.74 14.97
N LYS A 424 14.01 4.92 15.14
CA LYS A 424 13.69 5.45 16.48
C LYS A 424 12.23 5.17 16.79
N ASP A 425 11.89 4.85 18.02
CA ASP A 425 10.51 4.64 18.45
C ASP A 425 9.61 5.85 18.12
N GLY A 426 8.40 5.61 17.63
CA GLY A 426 7.46 6.64 17.21
C GLY A 426 7.74 7.26 15.84
N PHE A 427 8.52 6.60 14.99
CA PHE A 427 8.80 7.08 13.64
C PHE A 427 7.59 6.98 12.69
N VAL A 428 7.54 7.86 11.69
CA VAL A 428 6.69 7.75 10.52
C VAL A 428 7.52 7.98 9.26
N TRP A 429 7.43 7.06 8.32
CA TRP A 429 8.04 7.20 7.00
C TRP A 429 6.96 7.06 5.92
N THR A 430 6.96 8.01 4.99
CA THR A 430 6.14 7.97 3.78
C THR A 430 7.00 7.54 2.62
N PHE A 431 6.62 6.43 1.97
CA PHE A 431 7.17 5.97 0.69
C PHE A 431 6.15 6.27 -0.38
N ASN A 432 6.44 7.22 -1.22
CA ASN A 432 5.49 7.61 -2.26
C ASN A 432 6.23 8.34 -3.36
N VAL A 433 5.96 8.05 -4.51
CA VAL A 433 5.82 8.75 -5.77
C VAL A 433 6.00 7.74 -6.89
N ALA A 434 4.93 7.37 -7.53
CA ALA A 434 4.96 6.68 -8.81
C ALA A 434 5.50 7.65 -9.87
N PRO A 435 6.77 7.59 -10.28
CA PRO A 435 7.40 8.62 -11.11
C PRO A 435 6.83 8.66 -12.53
N ASP A 436 6.29 7.54 -13.03
CA ASP A 436 5.58 7.48 -14.31
C ASP A 436 4.06 7.40 -14.12
N SER A 437 3.52 8.08 -13.13
CA SER A 437 2.10 8.37 -12.96
C SER A 437 1.80 9.84 -13.25
N TYR A 438 0.52 10.23 -13.20
CA TYR A 438 0.11 11.63 -13.29
C TYR A 438 0.85 12.52 -12.27
N TYR A 439 1.06 12.05 -11.06
CA TYR A 439 1.74 12.80 -10.00
C TYR A 439 3.24 12.97 -10.28
N GLY A 440 3.92 11.91 -10.61
CA GLY A 440 5.35 11.94 -10.89
C GLY A 440 5.66 12.75 -12.15
N ALA A 441 4.85 12.60 -13.18
CA ALA A 441 5.00 13.31 -14.45
C ALA A 441 4.81 14.82 -14.29
N GLY A 442 3.80 15.26 -13.55
CA GLY A 442 3.55 16.69 -13.27
C GLY A 442 4.65 17.36 -12.45
N ASN A 443 5.46 16.59 -11.74
CA ASN A 443 6.57 17.08 -10.91
C ASN A 443 7.97 16.82 -11.52
N THR A 444 8.07 16.35 -12.74
CA THR A 444 9.34 16.00 -13.43
C THR A 444 10.20 15.01 -12.65
N TYR A 445 9.58 14.12 -11.90
CA TYR A 445 10.24 13.20 -11.01
C TYR A 445 10.66 11.91 -11.75
N LYS A 446 11.85 11.35 -11.44
CA LYS A 446 12.45 10.22 -12.18
C LYS A 446 12.81 9.01 -11.32
N PHE A 447 12.62 9.11 -10.02
CA PHE A 447 13.09 8.09 -9.09
C PHE A 447 11.94 7.25 -8.58
N ASP A 448 12.10 5.93 -8.68
CA ASP A 448 11.35 4.99 -7.90
C ASP A 448 12.07 4.69 -6.59
N THR A 449 11.34 4.55 -5.48
CA THR A 449 11.96 4.43 -4.15
C THR A 449 11.23 3.43 -3.28
N TYR A 450 12.00 2.49 -2.74
CA TYR A 450 11.52 1.50 -1.79
C TYR A 450 12.44 1.38 -0.58
N GLY A 451 11.89 0.86 0.52
CA GLY A 451 12.63 0.57 1.75
C GLY A 451 12.95 -0.90 1.88
N VAL A 452 14.13 -1.23 2.40
CA VAL A 452 14.52 -2.58 2.81
C VAL A 452 14.82 -2.55 4.30
N LEU A 453 13.91 -3.11 5.09
CA LEU A 453 14.09 -3.25 6.53
C LEU A 453 14.77 -4.57 6.83
N LYS A 454 15.86 -4.54 7.56
CA LYS A 454 16.48 -5.72 8.15
C LYS A 454 16.10 -5.78 9.62
N THR A 455 15.42 -6.85 10.03
CA THR A 455 15.10 -7.13 11.43
C THR A 455 16.31 -7.70 12.17
N ALA A 456 16.31 -7.62 13.49
CA ALA A 456 17.33 -8.18 14.38
C ALA A 456 16.68 -8.58 15.70
N ASP A 457 17.45 -9.11 16.65
CA ASP A 457 16.96 -9.59 17.95
C ASP A 457 16.28 -8.49 18.77
N THR A 458 16.75 -7.26 18.65
CA THR A 458 16.14 -6.10 19.31
C THR A 458 15.75 -5.03 18.30
N PHE A 459 14.67 -4.31 18.55
CA PHE A 459 14.25 -3.19 17.70
C PHE A 459 15.34 -2.12 17.51
N ALA A 460 16.17 -1.89 18.52
CA ALA A 460 17.28 -0.93 18.44
C ALA A 460 18.31 -1.29 17.36
N ASP A 461 18.35 -2.57 16.98
CA ASP A 461 19.26 -3.08 15.95
C ASP A 461 18.62 -3.18 14.57
N TRP A 462 17.32 -2.96 14.46
CA TRP A 462 16.65 -2.93 13.17
C TRP A 462 17.20 -1.79 12.31
N ASN A 463 17.33 -2.08 11.02
CA ASN A 463 17.99 -1.18 10.09
C ASN A 463 17.17 -1.01 8.80
N LEU A 464 16.90 0.24 8.44
CA LEU A 464 16.22 0.59 7.21
C LEU A 464 17.21 1.13 6.19
N ARG A 465 17.29 0.47 5.04
CA ARG A 465 17.97 0.96 3.84
C ARG A 465 16.94 1.48 2.86
N VAL A 466 17.11 2.72 2.42
CA VAL A 466 16.30 3.32 1.35
C VAL A 466 17.03 3.10 0.03
N VAL A 467 16.33 2.55 -0.96
CA VAL A 467 16.83 2.34 -2.32
C VAL A 467 16.11 3.30 -3.25
N ASN A 468 16.89 4.17 -3.88
CA ASN A 468 16.41 5.08 -4.93
C ASN A 468 16.97 4.60 -6.26
N GLN A 469 16.10 4.34 -7.22
CA GLN A 469 16.50 3.96 -8.56
C GLN A 469 15.90 4.89 -9.60
N ILE A 470 16.65 5.14 -10.66
CA ILE A 470 16.14 5.90 -11.80
C ILE A 470 15.34 4.95 -12.68
N VAL A 471 14.12 5.32 -13.04
CA VAL A 471 13.30 4.54 -13.97
C VAL A 471 13.82 4.75 -15.39
N PRO A 472 14.29 3.70 -16.10
CA PRO A 472 15.04 3.84 -17.36
C PRO A 472 14.29 4.63 -18.44
N VAL A 473 12.99 4.36 -18.63
CA VAL A 473 12.16 5.04 -19.63
C VAL A 473 12.05 6.56 -19.40
N LEU A 474 12.25 7.02 -18.16
CA LEU A 474 12.19 8.44 -17.82
C LEU A 474 13.52 9.18 -18.02
N ASN A 475 14.62 8.47 -18.23
CA ASN A 475 15.92 9.08 -18.51
C ASN A 475 16.03 9.67 -19.92
N SER A 476 15.39 9.03 -20.89
CA SER A 476 15.42 9.44 -22.30
C SER A 476 14.51 10.63 -22.59
N LEU A 477 13.63 11.00 -21.67
CA LEU A 477 12.74 12.14 -21.84
C LEU A 477 13.47 13.43 -21.51
N ALA A 478 13.55 14.35 -22.49
CA ALA A 478 14.07 15.70 -22.27
C ALA A 478 13.33 16.36 -21.07
N PRO A 479 14.01 17.20 -20.26
CA PRO A 479 13.33 17.98 -19.25
C PRO A 479 12.21 18.75 -19.94
N GLY A 480 10.97 18.53 -19.49
CA GLY A 480 9.78 19.18 -20.05
C GLY A 480 9.97 20.69 -20.12
N ARG A 481 9.55 21.27 -21.23
CA ARG A 481 9.50 22.71 -21.45
C ARG A 481 8.46 23.36 -20.55
#